data_5adba42488ab5269999a188537178f8d
#
_entry.id   5adba42488ab5269999a188537178f8d
#
_cell.length_a   1.000
_cell.length_b   1.000
_cell.length_c   1.000
_cell.angle_alpha   90.00
_cell.angle_beta   90.00
_cell.angle_gamma   90.00
#
_symmetry.space_group_name_H-M   'P 1'
#
loop_
_entity.id
_entity.type
_entity.pdbx_description
1 polymer ?
#
loop_
_entity_poly.entity_id
_entity_poly.type
_entity_poly.pdbx_seq_one_letter_code
_entity_poly.pdbx_strand_id
1 'polypeptide(L)'
;MSKIFICYRHVDPDQGLAEFLQNDLAQRGHAVFLDTQILVGEKWTEAIEHHIRTSDFFIVLLSQESIRSEMVVEEVKRAYKRTKSPIESLIILPVRVAFKGGLPYELAAYLGRIQYASWEKGASFEAIGDQLVAAIEKRVALPEGDTSEKHDFSEEGIQDLADEKAAPLPSMDPRLTGAVRPDSPFYIERAADAVVLNQVRGEGTTTVIKGARQMGKSSLLARANAAARAQQRQIFYLDFQLLDEAQFGSPKLLFQSLAYEIERAFNTPVKARAFWDDFLGVKQNLTHFIEVAVLSRADAPVVFLLDEVDRVFDHPYRDDFFSTLRVWHNRRATQRTWNNLNLVIAHSSDTNLW
;
A
#
# COMPACT_ATOMS: atom_id res chain seq x y z
N MET A 1 -13.06 32.56 -6.16
CA MET A 1 -13.59 31.76 -5.03
C MET A 1 -13.17 30.32 -5.29
N SER A 2 -12.22 29.80 -4.52
CA SER A 2 -11.72 28.43 -4.66
C SER A 2 -12.35 27.53 -3.59
N LYS A 3 -12.48 26.23 -3.90
CA LYS A 3 -12.93 25.20 -2.96
C LYS A 3 -11.70 24.52 -2.36
N ILE A 4 -11.64 24.47 -1.04
CA ILE A 4 -10.47 23.99 -0.30
C ILE A 4 -10.90 22.88 0.66
N PHE A 5 -10.24 21.74 0.62
CA PHE A 5 -10.38 20.67 1.60
C PHE A 5 -9.18 20.70 2.55
N ILE A 6 -9.42 20.65 3.88
CA ILE A 6 -8.36 20.56 4.88
C ILE A 6 -8.40 19.18 5.53
N CYS A 7 -7.32 18.41 5.32
CA CYS A 7 -7.07 17.11 5.92
C CYS A 7 -6.19 17.29 7.15
N TYR A 8 -6.62 16.79 8.32
CA TYR A 8 -5.91 16.94 9.57
C TYR A 8 -6.26 15.83 10.56
N ARG A 9 -5.53 15.74 11.67
CA ARG A 9 -5.89 14.87 12.80
C ARG A 9 -6.68 15.67 13.84
N HIS A 10 -7.80 15.12 14.34
CA HIS A 10 -8.65 15.76 15.36
C HIS A 10 -7.99 15.78 16.74
N VAL A 11 -6.77 16.26 16.81
CA VAL A 11 -5.96 16.42 18.03
C VAL A 11 -5.15 17.71 17.91
N ASP A 12 -4.99 18.46 19.01
CA ASP A 12 -4.14 19.64 19.03
C ASP A 12 -2.64 19.29 18.77
N PRO A 13 -1.92 20.13 18.03
CA PRO A 13 -2.29 21.46 17.52
C PRO A 13 -2.97 21.46 16.15
N ASP A 14 -3.16 20.30 15.51
CA ASP A 14 -3.73 20.19 14.15
C ASP A 14 -5.15 20.75 14.13
N GLN A 15 -5.97 20.42 15.13
CA GLN A 15 -7.36 20.86 15.20
C GLN A 15 -7.47 22.39 15.32
N GLY A 16 -6.73 23.01 16.23
CA GLY A 16 -6.73 24.44 16.41
C GLY A 16 -6.28 25.21 15.16
N LEU A 17 -5.25 24.68 14.45
CA LEU A 17 -4.80 25.26 13.18
C LEU A 17 -5.82 25.05 12.06
N ALA A 18 -6.48 23.90 11.97
CA ALA A 18 -7.50 23.63 10.95
C ALA A 18 -8.70 24.56 11.10
N GLU A 19 -9.20 24.75 12.34
CA GLU A 19 -10.30 25.67 12.65
C GLU A 19 -9.92 27.13 12.36
N PHE A 20 -8.71 27.54 12.69
CA PHE A 20 -8.20 28.87 12.33
C PHE A 20 -8.17 29.05 10.80
N LEU A 21 -7.56 28.11 10.06
CA LEU A 21 -7.45 28.18 8.61
C LEU A 21 -8.82 28.18 7.93
N GLN A 22 -9.79 27.41 8.45
CA GLN A 22 -11.17 27.44 7.94
C GLN A 22 -11.76 28.85 8.02
N ASN A 23 -11.64 29.49 9.17
CA ASN A 23 -12.19 30.83 9.39
C ASN A 23 -11.45 31.90 8.57
N ASP A 24 -10.12 31.90 8.56
CA ASP A 24 -9.30 32.86 7.84
C ASP A 24 -9.53 32.79 6.31
N LEU A 25 -9.45 31.59 5.75
CA LEU A 25 -9.67 31.38 4.31
C LEU A 25 -11.11 31.67 3.89
N ALA A 26 -12.09 31.37 4.75
CA ALA A 26 -13.49 31.72 4.49
C ALA A 26 -13.71 33.24 4.49
N GLN A 27 -13.11 33.99 5.42
CA GLN A 27 -13.15 35.45 5.44
C GLN A 27 -12.52 36.08 4.18
N ARG A 28 -11.53 35.41 3.60
CA ARG A 28 -10.86 35.81 2.35
C ARG A 28 -11.62 35.33 1.07
N GLY A 29 -12.84 34.79 1.22
CA GLY A 29 -13.74 34.48 0.11
C GLY A 29 -13.56 33.09 -0.51
N HIS A 30 -12.93 32.13 0.17
CA HIS A 30 -12.83 30.74 -0.26
C HIS A 30 -13.90 29.87 0.40
N ALA A 31 -14.30 28.78 -0.26
CA ALA A 31 -15.17 27.76 0.32
C ALA A 31 -14.30 26.65 0.95
N VAL A 32 -14.30 26.57 2.27
CA VAL A 32 -13.43 25.63 3.01
C VAL A 32 -14.26 24.53 3.64
N PHE A 33 -13.84 23.29 3.45
CA PHE A 33 -14.46 22.10 4.03
C PHE A 33 -13.50 21.41 5.01
N LEU A 34 -14.01 21.06 6.18
CA LEU A 34 -13.42 20.17 7.18
C LEU A 34 -14.27 18.91 7.29
N ASP A 35 -13.65 17.77 7.57
CA ASP A 35 -14.36 16.49 7.75
C ASP A 35 -15.36 16.46 8.92
N THR A 36 -15.20 17.39 9.91
CA THR A 36 -16.17 17.60 11.00
C THR A 36 -17.54 18.12 10.52
N GLN A 37 -17.67 18.56 9.27
CA GLN A 37 -18.93 19.08 8.70
C GLN A 37 -19.83 17.99 8.11
N ILE A 38 -19.43 16.72 8.20
CA ILE A 38 -20.23 15.58 7.73
C ILE A 38 -21.39 15.33 8.71
N LEU A 39 -22.62 15.35 8.18
CA LEU A 39 -23.82 15.19 8.99
C LEU A 39 -24.02 13.76 9.48
N VAL A 40 -24.65 13.63 10.66
CA VAL A 40 -25.04 12.32 11.20
C VAL A 40 -26.00 11.62 10.24
N GLY A 41 -25.62 10.42 9.76
CA GLY A 41 -26.39 9.64 8.78
C GLY A 41 -25.81 9.67 7.36
N GLU A 42 -24.89 10.58 7.05
CA GLU A 42 -24.13 10.52 5.80
C GLU A 42 -23.06 9.44 5.86
N LYS A 43 -22.82 8.77 4.71
CA LYS A 43 -21.72 7.85 4.60
C LYS A 43 -20.40 8.64 4.54
N TRP A 44 -19.70 8.69 5.64
CA TRP A 44 -18.50 9.48 5.87
C TRP A 44 -17.46 9.37 4.74
N THR A 45 -17.19 8.14 4.26
CA THR A 45 -16.24 7.90 3.15
C THR A 45 -16.70 8.50 1.82
N GLU A 46 -18.00 8.44 1.51
CA GLU A 46 -18.56 9.01 0.27
C GLU A 46 -18.55 10.54 0.30
N ALA A 47 -18.82 11.13 1.48
CA ALA A 47 -18.79 12.58 1.66
C ALA A 47 -17.37 13.15 1.49
N ILE A 48 -16.36 12.54 2.13
CA ILE A 48 -14.93 12.93 1.97
C ILE A 48 -14.51 12.80 0.50
N GLU A 49 -14.82 11.68 -0.14
CA GLU A 49 -14.45 11.47 -1.55
C GLU A 49 -15.11 12.53 -2.46
N HIS A 50 -16.38 12.87 -2.21
CA HIS A 50 -17.06 13.93 -2.93
C HIS A 50 -16.36 15.28 -2.74
N HIS A 51 -16.01 15.66 -1.51
CA HIS A 51 -15.35 16.93 -1.23
C HIS A 51 -13.93 17.00 -1.77
N ILE A 52 -13.14 15.94 -1.65
CA ILE A 52 -11.84 15.87 -2.32
C ILE A 52 -12.02 16.00 -3.84
N ARG A 53 -13.03 15.36 -4.43
CA ARG A 53 -13.29 15.39 -5.87
C ARG A 53 -13.70 16.76 -6.38
N THR A 54 -14.38 17.56 -5.57
CA THR A 54 -14.91 18.88 -5.96
C THR A 54 -14.04 20.05 -5.53
N SER A 55 -12.94 19.82 -4.79
CA SER A 55 -12.04 20.87 -4.33
C SER A 55 -10.96 21.21 -5.37
N ASP A 56 -10.54 22.49 -5.37
CA ASP A 56 -9.43 23.00 -6.17
C ASP A 56 -8.10 22.83 -5.44
N PHE A 57 -8.12 22.92 -4.11
CA PHE A 57 -6.95 22.80 -3.24
C PHE A 57 -7.19 21.79 -2.13
N PHE A 58 -6.13 21.07 -1.78
CA PHE A 58 -6.10 20.12 -0.68
C PHE A 58 -4.98 20.51 0.28
N ILE A 59 -5.31 21.05 1.43
CA ILE A 59 -4.37 21.37 2.50
C ILE A 59 -4.25 20.15 3.40
N VAL A 60 -3.04 19.67 3.67
CA VAL A 60 -2.80 18.60 4.63
C VAL A 60 -1.89 19.05 5.75
N LEU A 61 -2.37 18.91 7.00
CA LEU A 61 -1.61 19.22 8.20
C LEU A 61 -0.81 18.00 8.64
N LEU A 62 0.52 18.15 8.73
CA LEU A 62 1.48 17.08 8.98
C LEU A 62 2.15 17.29 10.34
N SER A 63 1.54 16.77 11.40
CA SER A 63 2.10 16.69 12.75
C SER A 63 2.67 15.30 13.05
N GLN A 64 3.27 15.12 14.22
CA GLN A 64 3.73 13.80 14.70
C GLN A 64 2.59 12.78 14.76
N GLU A 65 1.37 13.23 15.04
CA GLU A 65 0.19 12.39 15.17
C GLU A 65 -0.50 12.13 13.80
N SER A 66 -0.60 13.16 12.96
CA SER A 66 -1.26 13.04 11.65
C SER A 66 -0.50 12.16 10.68
N ILE A 67 0.84 12.19 10.69
CA ILE A 67 1.67 11.33 9.82
C ILE A 67 1.56 9.85 10.11
N ARG A 68 1.00 9.46 11.28
CA ARG A 68 0.73 8.08 11.68
C ARG A 68 -0.72 7.67 11.45
N SER A 69 -1.57 8.60 11.02
CA SER A 69 -2.99 8.35 10.80
C SER A 69 -3.22 7.69 9.44
N GLU A 70 -3.76 6.48 9.45
CA GLU A 70 -4.15 5.77 8.23
C GLU A 70 -5.16 6.58 7.40
N MET A 71 -6.04 7.33 8.06
CA MET A 71 -7.01 8.20 7.39
C MET A 71 -6.34 9.34 6.62
N VAL A 72 -5.40 10.04 7.26
CA VAL A 72 -4.64 11.12 6.61
C VAL A 72 -3.86 10.57 5.39
N VAL A 73 -3.25 9.41 5.54
CA VAL A 73 -2.54 8.74 4.43
C VAL A 73 -3.49 8.43 3.28
N GLU A 74 -4.68 7.90 3.58
CA GLU A 74 -5.67 7.54 2.55
C GLU A 74 -6.24 8.77 1.83
N GLU A 75 -6.52 9.84 2.56
CA GLU A 75 -6.99 11.11 1.98
C GLU A 75 -5.93 11.75 1.08
N VAL A 76 -4.66 11.79 1.52
CA VAL A 76 -3.52 12.25 0.70
C VAL A 76 -3.39 11.43 -0.58
N LYS A 77 -3.54 10.12 -0.51
CA LYS A 77 -3.47 9.22 -1.65
C LYS A 77 -4.60 9.48 -2.65
N ARG A 78 -5.83 9.71 -2.17
CA ARG A 78 -6.99 10.10 -3.01
C ARG A 78 -6.76 11.46 -3.66
N ALA A 79 -6.29 12.44 -2.90
CA ALA A 79 -5.95 13.75 -3.41
C ALA A 79 -4.85 13.67 -4.50
N TYR A 80 -3.79 12.89 -4.27
CA TYR A 80 -2.70 12.72 -5.23
C TYR A 80 -3.14 12.05 -6.53
N LYS A 81 -4.05 11.07 -6.48
CA LYS A 81 -4.61 10.48 -7.71
C LYS A 81 -5.26 11.54 -8.59
N ARG A 82 -5.88 12.54 -7.98
CA ARG A 82 -6.56 13.62 -8.67
C ARG A 82 -5.61 14.66 -9.28
N THR A 83 -4.42 14.86 -8.71
CA THR A 83 -3.40 15.75 -9.31
C THR A 83 -2.94 15.30 -10.70
N LYS A 84 -3.20 14.04 -11.05
CA LYS A 84 -2.84 13.44 -12.35
C LYS A 84 -3.98 13.45 -13.38
N SER A 85 -5.14 13.97 -13.02
CA SER A 85 -6.27 14.09 -13.94
C SER A 85 -6.05 15.24 -14.93
N PRO A 86 -6.17 15.02 -16.24
CA PRO A 86 -5.99 16.08 -17.23
C PRO A 86 -7.15 17.09 -17.27
N ILE A 87 -8.27 16.80 -16.61
CA ILE A 87 -9.52 17.61 -16.72
C ILE A 87 -9.76 18.46 -15.45
N GLU A 88 -9.29 18.03 -14.29
CA GLU A 88 -9.51 18.68 -13.00
C GLU A 88 -8.28 18.52 -12.11
N SER A 89 -7.33 19.46 -12.14
CA SER A 89 -6.11 19.37 -11.35
C SER A 89 -6.31 19.89 -9.92
N LEU A 90 -6.34 18.98 -8.94
CA LEU A 90 -6.26 19.32 -7.52
C LEU A 90 -4.82 19.72 -7.16
N ILE A 91 -4.66 20.80 -6.42
CA ILE A 91 -3.34 21.23 -5.91
C ILE A 91 -3.20 20.86 -4.44
N ILE A 92 -2.12 20.14 -4.10
CA ILE A 92 -1.83 19.75 -2.71
C ILE A 92 -0.90 20.78 -2.07
N LEU A 93 -1.29 21.30 -0.91
CA LEU A 93 -0.55 22.26 -0.09
C LEU A 93 -0.23 21.62 1.28
N PRO A 94 0.94 20.99 1.46
CA PRO A 94 1.30 20.38 2.72
C PRO A 94 1.83 21.40 3.72
N VAL A 95 1.38 21.31 4.97
CA VAL A 95 1.80 22.15 6.10
C VAL A 95 2.38 21.28 7.20
N ARG A 96 3.63 21.49 7.57
CA ARG A 96 4.26 20.86 8.73
C ARG A 96 3.84 21.59 10.01
N VAL A 97 3.27 20.85 10.96
CA VAL A 97 2.73 21.37 12.22
C VAL A 97 3.61 20.89 13.38
N ALA A 98 4.50 21.77 13.85
CA ALA A 98 5.47 21.47 14.92
C ALA A 98 6.26 20.17 14.70
N PHE A 99 6.52 19.80 13.43
CA PHE A 99 7.13 18.54 13.04
C PHE A 99 8.35 18.79 12.14
N LYS A 100 9.54 18.34 12.60
CA LYS A 100 10.82 18.46 11.87
C LYS A 100 11.37 17.13 11.33
N GLY A 101 10.70 16.02 11.62
CA GLY A 101 11.13 14.68 11.20
C GLY A 101 10.92 14.40 9.71
N GLY A 102 11.49 13.29 9.22
CA GLY A 102 11.17 12.74 7.90
C GLY A 102 9.73 12.26 7.85
N LEU A 103 9.09 12.39 6.70
CA LEU A 103 7.78 11.79 6.48
C LEU A 103 7.91 10.27 6.40
N PRO A 104 6.93 9.51 6.93
CA PRO A 104 6.80 8.09 6.62
C PRO A 104 6.78 7.89 5.09
N TYR A 105 7.32 6.78 4.65
CA TYR A 105 7.45 6.49 3.21
C TYR A 105 6.11 6.64 2.46
N GLU A 106 5.02 6.21 3.07
CA GLU A 106 3.66 6.26 2.50
C GLU A 106 3.24 7.70 2.16
N LEU A 107 3.58 8.68 2.98
CA LEU A 107 3.35 10.09 2.71
C LEU A 107 4.44 10.71 1.83
N ALA A 108 5.71 10.32 2.04
CA ALA A 108 6.84 10.81 1.26
C ALA A 108 6.71 10.48 -0.23
N ALA A 109 6.12 9.32 -0.57
CA ALA A 109 5.86 8.91 -1.96
C ALA A 109 4.96 9.90 -2.71
N TYR A 110 4.05 10.58 -2.02
CA TYR A 110 3.09 11.52 -2.60
C TYR A 110 3.49 12.98 -2.41
N LEU A 111 4.07 13.31 -1.25
CA LEU A 111 4.34 14.67 -0.82
C LEU A 111 5.82 15.06 -0.90
N GLY A 112 6.73 14.09 -1.03
CA GLY A 112 8.19 14.32 -0.92
C GLY A 112 8.80 15.25 -1.96
N ARG A 113 8.07 15.55 -3.05
CA ARG A 113 8.50 16.52 -4.08
C ARG A 113 7.77 17.86 -4.01
N ILE A 114 6.89 18.04 -3.03
CA ILE A 114 6.11 19.26 -2.86
C ILE A 114 6.76 20.10 -1.75
N GLN A 115 6.88 21.40 -1.96
CA GLN A 115 7.39 22.29 -0.93
C GLN A 115 6.35 22.46 0.19
N TYR A 116 6.81 22.41 1.46
CA TYR A 116 5.97 22.53 2.64
C TYR A 116 5.93 23.96 3.15
N ALA A 117 4.77 24.40 3.63
CA ALA A 117 4.70 25.46 4.64
C ALA A 117 4.99 24.86 6.02
N SER A 118 5.53 25.62 6.96
CA SER A 118 5.88 25.10 8.29
C SER A 118 5.40 26.03 9.39
N TRP A 119 4.68 25.46 10.35
CA TRP A 119 4.30 26.14 11.58
C TRP A 119 5.07 25.55 12.75
N GLU A 120 5.70 26.41 13.55
CA GLU A 120 6.43 26.02 14.77
C GLU A 120 5.58 26.33 16.02
N LYS A 121 5.70 25.47 17.03
CA LYS A 121 4.94 25.63 18.28
C LYS A 121 5.24 27.00 18.94
N GLY A 122 4.18 27.78 19.13
CA GLY A 122 4.26 29.15 19.69
C GLY A 122 4.31 30.26 18.63
N ALA A 123 4.40 29.92 17.34
CA ALA A 123 4.21 30.87 16.26
C ALA A 123 2.73 31.20 16.06
N SER A 124 2.46 32.37 15.49
CA SER A 124 1.09 32.78 15.13
C SER A 124 0.57 31.97 13.96
N PHE A 125 -0.73 31.66 13.96
CA PHE A 125 -1.39 30.96 12.86
C PHE A 125 -1.57 31.85 11.63
N GLU A 126 -1.63 33.17 11.80
CA GLU A 126 -1.81 34.15 10.72
C GLU A 126 -0.70 34.04 9.67
N ALA A 127 0.54 33.80 10.10
CA ALA A 127 1.68 33.65 9.19
C ALA A 127 1.52 32.46 8.22
N ILE A 128 0.90 31.36 8.67
CA ILE A 128 0.58 30.22 7.80
C ILE A 128 -0.61 30.53 6.89
N GLY A 129 -1.64 31.20 7.42
CA GLY A 129 -2.77 31.68 6.62
C GLY A 129 -2.29 32.52 5.43
N ASP A 130 -1.44 33.53 5.67
CA ASP A 130 -0.88 34.38 4.63
C ASP A 130 -0.05 33.62 3.59
N GLN A 131 0.77 32.66 4.01
CA GLN A 131 1.54 31.81 3.10
C GLN A 131 0.63 30.95 2.20
N LEU A 132 -0.43 30.38 2.76
CA LEU A 132 -1.38 29.56 2.00
C LEU A 132 -2.18 30.39 1.02
N VAL A 133 -2.66 31.58 1.43
CA VAL A 133 -3.36 32.51 0.54
C VAL A 133 -2.47 32.93 -0.62
N ALA A 134 -1.23 33.32 -0.37
CA ALA A 134 -0.29 33.66 -1.42
C ALA A 134 -0.05 32.51 -2.40
N ALA A 135 0.02 31.26 -1.90
CA ALA A 135 0.16 30.06 -2.74
C ALA A 135 -1.10 29.80 -3.58
N ILE A 136 -2.29 29.98 -3.00
CA ILE A 136 -3.58 29.82 -3.69
C ILE A 136 -3.72 30.88 -4.78
N GLU A 137 -3.49 32.16 -4.49
CA GLU A 137 -3.60 33.26 -5.43
C GLU A 137 -2.60 33.15 -6.58
N LYS A 138 -1.35 32.81 -6.29
CA LYS A 138 -0.32 32.59 -7.32
C LYS A 138 -0.69 31.48 -8.29
N ARG A 139 -1.33 30.41 -7.82
CA ARG A 139 -1.76 29.29 -8.65
C ARG A 139 -3.02 29.58 -9.47
N VAL A 140 -3.92 30.39 -8.96
CA VAL A 140 -5.11 30.83 -9.68
C VAL A 140 -4.74 31.84 -10.79
N ALA A 141 -3.65 32.61 -10.61
CA ALA A 141 -3.19 33.61 -11.57
C ALA A 141 -2.33 33.04 -12.74
N LEU A 142 -1.89 31.78 -12.67
CA LEU A 142 -1.12 31.15 -13.74
C LEU A 142 -2.07 30.51 -14.77
N PRO A 143 -2.04 30.91 -16.06
CA PRO A 143 -2.77 30.18 -17.10
C PRO A 143 -2.18 28.78 -17.23
N GLU A 144 -3.04 27.80 -17.53
CA GLU A 144 -2.67 26.41 -17.82
C GLU A 144 -1.68 26.39 -19.01
N GLY A 145 -0.41 26.07 -18.75
CA GLY A 145 0.58 25.82 -19.76
C GLY A 145 1.89 26.60 -19.60
N ASP A 146 2.68 26.23 -18.59
CA ASP A 146 4.14 26.18 -18.74
C ASP A 146 4.78 25.41 -17.56
N THR A 147 5.09 24.14 -17.79
CA THR A 147 5.86 23.30 -16.87
C THR A 147 7.27 23.10 -17.42
N SER A 148 8.02 24.19 -17.58
CA SER A 148 9.43 24.12 -17.89
C SER A 148 10.24 25.22 -17.19
N GLU A 149 10.31 25.18 -15.88
CA GLU A 149 11.42 25.80 -15.16
C GLU A 149 12.14 24.70 -14.39
N LYS A 150 13.26 24.28 -14.95
CA LYS A 150 14.31 23.55 -14.26
C LYS A 150 14.90 24.47 -13.20
N HIS A 151 14.63 24.25 -11.93
CA HIS A 151 15.43 24.83 -10.88
C HIS A 151 16.76 24.06 -10.75
N ASP A 152 17.78 24.74 -11.14
CA ASP A 152 19.19 24.43 -10.94
C ASP A 152 19.46 24.40 -9.41
N PHE A 153 19.84 23.24 -8.90
CA PHE A 153 20.28 23.11 -7.50
C PHE A 153 21.76 23.40 -7.46
N SER A 154 22.13 24.60 -7.04
CA SER A 154 23.50 24.91 -6.65
C SER A 154 23.85 24.16 -5.36
N GLU A 155 24.92 23.38 -5.46
CA GLU A 155 25.59 22.68 -4.36
C GLU A 155 26.30 23.66 -3.42
N GLU A 156 25.59 24.29 -2.48
CA GLU A 156 26.24 24.98 -1.35
C GLU A 156 25.39 24.80 -0.10
N GLY A 157 25.80 23.88 0.78
CA GLY A 157 25.20 23.72 2.11
C GLY A 157 25.24 22.33 2.73
N ILE A 158 26.20 21.47 2.35
CA ILE A 158 26.48 20.23 3.09
C ILE A 158 27.99 20.16 3.38
N GLN A 159 28.42 20.95 4.34
CA GLN A 159 29.67 20.74 5.05
C GLN A 159 29.36 20.94 6.53
N ASP A 160 29.11 19.83 7.22
CA ASP A 160 29.44 19.53 8.63
C ASP A 160 28.58 18.35 9.11
N LEU A 161 28.98 17.16 8.75
CA LEU A 161 28.75 15.87 9.44
C LEU A 161 29.55 14.78 8.71
N ALA A 162 30.85 15.00 8.57
CA ALA A 162 31.78 13.99 8.10
C ALA A 162 32.70 13.61 9.27
N ASP A 163 32.33 12.57 10.00
CA ASP A 163 33.27 11.67 10.66
C ASP A 163 32.54 10.43 11.21
N GLU A 164 32.07 9.61 10.28
CA GLU A 164 31.97 8.16 10.50
C GLU A 164 32.18 7.50 9.14
N LYS A 165 33.25 6.70 9.03
CA LYS A 165 33.61 5.99 7.81
C LYS A 165 32.52 5.00 7.42
N ALA A 166 31.52 5.49 6.71
CA ALA A 166 30.64 4.62 5.94
C ALA A 166 31.43 4.05 4.75
N ALA A 167 31.43 2.75 4.59
CA ALA A 167 31.96 2.10 3.39
C ALA A 167 31.31 2.74 2.14
N PRO A 168 32.05 2.93 1.03
CA PRO A 168 31.51 3.54 -0.17
C PRO A 168 30.30 2.73 -0.64
N LEU A 169 29.16 3.40 -0.82
CA LEU A 169 27.97 2.80 -1.42
C LEU A 169 28.35 2.25 -2.79
N PRO A 170 28.04 0.97 -3.06
CA PRO A 170 28.31 0.40 -4.37
C PRO A 170 27.58 1.22 -5.43
N SER A 171 28.24 1.52 -6.55
CA SER A 171 27.66 2.24 -7.67
C SER A 171 26.33 1.60 -8.06
N MET A 172 25.24 2.41 -8.09
CA MET A 172 23.92 1.93 -8.49
C MET A 172 23.99 1.24 -9.85
N ASP A 173 23.71 -0.07 -9.87
CA ASP A 173 23.53 -0.77 -11.14
C ASP A 173 22.18 -0.33 -11.76
N PRO A 174 22.17 0.35 -12.91
CA PRO A 174 20.94 0.81 -13.55
C PRO A 174 20.00 -0.32 -13.99
N ARG A 175 20.40 -1.59 -13.81
CA ARG A 175 19.62 -2.79 -14.14
C ARG A 175 18.71 -3.27 -13.00
N LEU A 176 18.68 -2.60 -11.83
CA LEU A 176 17.82 -2.95 -10.69
C LEU A 176 16.39 -2.43 -10.89
N THR A 177 15.73 -2.88 -11.95
CA THR A 177 14.29 -2.71 -12.14
C THR A 177 13.58 -4.02 -11.79
N GLY A 178 12.57 -3.97 -10.90
CA GLY A 178 11.81 -5.15 -10.48
C GLY A 178 12.21 -5.69 -9.10
N ALA A 179 11.95 -6.98 -8.85
CA ALA A 179 12.28 -7.62 -7.58
C ALA A 179 13.81 -7.78 -7.44
N VAL A 180 14.33 -7.35 -6.29
CA VAL A 180 15.76 -7.48 -5.96
C VAL A 180 16.06 -8.94 -5.60
N ARG A 181 17.14 -9.47 -6.13
CA ARG A 181 17.59 -10.84 -5.83
C ARG A 181 17.87 -11.02 -4.35
N PRO A 182 17.62 -12.22 -3.79
CA PRO A 182 17.81 -12.49 -2.35
C PRO A 182 19.24 -12.25 -1.85
N ASP A 183 20.24 -12.46 -2.71
CA ASP A 183 21.67 -12.34 -2.47
C ASP A 183 22.26 -10.97 -2.88
N SER A 184 21.40 -10.03 -3.29
CA SER A 184 21.86 -8.72 -3.76
C SER A 184 22.40 -7.86 -2.62
N PRO A 185 23.59 -7.24 -2.77
CA PRO A 185 24.12 -6.30 -1.80
C PRO A 185 23.31 -5.00 -1.68
N PHE A 186 22.40 -4.75 -2.64
CA PHE A 186 21.51 -3.59 -2.63
C PHE A 186 20.20 -3.83 -1.87
N TYR A 187 19.99 -5.02 -1.32
CA TYR A 187 18.82 -5.29 -0.51
C TYR A 187 19.01 -4.72 0.90
N ILE A 188 18.14 -3.80 1.29
CA ILE A 188 18.14 -3.24 2.64
C ILE A 188 17.21 -4.08 3.50
N GLU A 189 17.74 -4.74 4.53
CA GLU A 189 16.95 -5.52 5.47
C GLU A 189 16.08 -4.61 6.36
N ARG A 190 14.85 -5.03 6.56
CA ARG A 190 13.86 -4.35 7.41
C ARG A 190 13.46 -5.27 8.56
N ALA A 191 12.92 -4.69 9.65
CA ALA A 191 12.41 -5.48 10.77
C ALA A 191 11.33 -6.49 10.33
N ALA A 192 10.50 -6.14 9.34
CA ALA A 192 9.49 -7.03 8.76
C ALA A 192 10.09 -8.28 8.10
N ASP A 193 11.30 -8.20 7.55
CA ASP A 193 11.94 -9.32 6.85
C ASP A 193 12.20 -10.48 7.83
N ALA A 194 12.74 -10.18 9.02
CA ALA A 194 12.97 -11.19 10.05
C ALA A 194 11.67 -11.89 10.47
N VAL A 195 10.57 -11.15 10.57
CA VAL A 195 9.26 -11.72 10.91
C VAL A 195 8.80 -12.69 9.82
N VAL A 196 8.80 -12.27 8.55
CA VAL A 196 8.37 -13.11 7.42
C VAL A 196 9.25 -14.37 7.31
N LEU A 197 10.55 -14.21 7.39
CA LEU A 197 11.49 -15.35 7.29
C LEU A 197 11.31 -16.34 8.44
N ASN A 198 11.08 -15.88 9.66
CA ASN A 198 10.79 -16.75 10.81
C ASN A 198 9.45 -17.48 10.63
N GLN A 199 8.42 -16.81 10.13
CA GLN A 199 7.13 -17.44 9.85
C GLN A 199 7.25 -18.51 8.75
N VAL A 200 8.01 -18.25 7.69
CA VAL A 200 8.28 -19.24 6.64
C VAL A 200 9.04 -20.46 7.18
N ARG A 201 9.90 -20.28 8.17
CA ARG A 201 10.63 -21.38 8.83
C ARG A 201 9.78 -22.19 9.81
N GLY A 202 8.72 -21.58 10.35
CA GLY A 202 7.75 -22.25 11.23
C GLY A 202 6.86 -23.25 10.49
N GLU A 203 5.91 -23.85 11.19
CA GLU A 203 4.90 -24.76 10.63
C GLU A 203 3.51 -24.15 10.77
N GLY A 204 2.68 -24.36 9.76
CA GLY A 204 1.27 -23.95 9.80
C GLY A 204 1.08 -22.44 9.98
N THR A 205 1.88 -21.62 9.32
CA THR A 205 1.82 -20.17 9.45
C THR A 205 1.02 -19.51 8.32
N THR A 206 0.45 -18.34 8.60
CA THR A 206 -0.11 -17.48 7.56
C THR A 206 0.43 -16.08 7.76
N THR A 207 1.11 -15.56 6.77
CA THR A 207 1.76 -14.25 6.79
C THR A 207 1.21 -13.40 5.65
N VAL A 208 0.81 -12.17 5.97
CA VAL A 208 0.39 -11.20 4.97
C VAL A 208 1.44 -10.09 4.87
N ILE A 209 1.98 -9.89 3.68
CA ILE A 209 2.90 -8.81 3.34
C ILE A 209 2.08 -7.70 2.67
N LYS A 210 1.75 -6.68 3.43
CA LYS A 210 1.00 -5.52 2.95
C LYS A 210 1.96 -4.36 2.73
N GLY A 211 1.79 -3.62 1.65
CA GLY A 211 2.57 -2.42 1.39
C GLY A 211 2.28 -1.84 0.02
N ALA A 212 2.52 -0.56 -0.16
CA ALA A 212 2.32 0.12 -1.45
C ALA A 212 3.14 -0.54 -2.59
N ARG A 213 2.81 -0.22 -3.83
CA ARG A 213 3.61 -0.67 -4.99
C ARG A 213 5.06 -0.19 -4.85
N GLN A 214 6.00 -1.02 -5.32
CA GLN A 214 7.45 -0.76 -5.27
C GLN A 214 8.08 -0.73 -3.86
N MET A 215 7.37 -1.17 -2.82
CA MET A 215 7.90 -1.31 -1.45
C MET A 215 8.78 -2.55 -1.25
N GLY A 216 9.11 -3.27 -2.29
CA GLY A 216 9.94 -4.46 -2.21
C GLY A 216 9.23 -5.71 -1.68
N LYS A 217 7.89 -5.80 -1.78
CA LYS A 217 7.11 -7.01 -1.40
C LYS A 217 7.57 -8.25 -2.16
N SER A 218 7.69 -8.15 -3.48
CA SER A 218 8.16 -9.25 -4.33
C SER A 218 9.63 -9.62 -4.03
N SER A 219 10.46 -8.64 -3.64
CA SER A 219 11.83 -8.91 -3.17
C SER A 219 11.84 -9.67 -1.85
N LEU A 220 10.94 -9.33 -0.92
CA LEU A 220 10.78 -10.06 0.34
C LEU A 220 10.21 -11.47 0.09
N LEU A 221 9.27 -11.64 -0.85
CA LEU A 221 8.79 -12.96 -1.27
C LEU A 221 9.92 -13.80 -1.91
N ALA A 222 10.81 -13.20 -2.69
CA ALA A 222 11.98 -13.89 -3.24
C ALA A 222 12.92 -14.37 -2.13
N ARG A 223 13.11 -13.59 -1.06
CA ARG A 223 13.87 -14.00 0.14
C ARG A 223 13.16 -15.12 0.92
N ALA A 224 11.84 -15.01 1.06
CA ALA A 224 11.00 -16.06 1.67
C ALA A 224 11.12 -17.38 0.90
N ASN A 225 11.09 -17.31 -0.45
CA ASN A 225 11.32 -18.45 -1.33
C ASN A 225 12.72 -19.06 -1.11
N ALA A 226 13.78 -18.24 -1.08
CA ALA A 226 15.14 -18.72 -0.81
C ALA A 226 15.26 -19.38 0.57
N ALA A 227 14.64 -18.80 1.61
CA ALA A 227 14.63 -19.36 2.95
C ALA A 227 13.88 -20.71 3.03
N ALA A 228 12.75 -20.83 2.32
CA ALA A 228 12.00 -22.09 2.21
C ALA A 228 12.81 -23.17 1.49
N ARG A 229 13.49 -22.83 0.39
CA ARG A 229 14.39 -23.73 -0.34
C ARG A 229 15.55 -24.23 0.53
N ALA A 230 16.16 -23.34 1.30
CA ALA A 230 17.25 -23.70 2.22
C ALA A 230 16.82 -24.72 3.29
N GLN A 231 15.51 -24.80 3.58
CA GLN A 231 14.91 -25.81 4.48
C GLN A 231 14.30 -27.01 3.74
N GLN A 232 14.60 -27.16 2.47
CA GLN A 232 14.08 -28.25 1.62
C GLN A 232 12.55 -28.35 1.60
N ARG A 233 11.85 -27.20 1.77
CA ARG A 233 10.39 -27.16 1.70
C ARG A 233 9.90 -27.26 0.27
N GLN A 234 8.74 -27.82 0.09
CA GLN A 234 8.03 -27.84 -1.19
C GLN A 234 7.35 -26.48 -1.41
N ILE A 235 7.56 -25.86 -2.57
CA ILE A 235 7.17 -24.47 -2.79
C ILE A 235 6.23 -24.35 -3.99
N PHE A 236 5.11 -23.66 -3.77
CA PHE A 236 4.28 -23.11 -4.80
C PHE A 236 4.43 -21.58 -4.81
N TYR A 237 4.92 -21.01 -5.90
CA TYR A 237 4.98 -19.57 -6.10
C TYR A 237 4.08 -19.18 -7.26
N LEU A 238 3.17 -18.25 -7.03
CA LEU A 238 2.30 -17.70 -8.06
C LEU A 238 2.26 -16.17 -7.96
N ASP A 239 2.63 -15.51 -9.04
CA ASP A 239 2.35 -14.11 -9.29
C ASP A 239 1.03 -14.02 -10.05
N PHE A 240 0.03 -13.38 -9.44
CA PHE A 240 -1.30 -13.21 -10.05
C PHE A 240 -1.27 -12.35 -11.31
N GLN A 241 -0.21 -11.58 -11.55
CA GLN A 241 -0.02 -10.85 -12.81
C GLN A 241 0.20 -11.77 -14.02
N LEU A 242 0.62 -13.02 -13.78
CA LEU A 242 0.79 -14.01 -14.85
C LEU A 242 -0.54 -14.62 -15.34
N LEU A 243 -1.62 -14.42 -14.59
CA LEU A 243 -2.94 -14.89 -14.98
C LEU A 243 -3.58 -13.89 -15.94
N ASP A 244 -4.14 -14.38 -17.05
CA ASP A 244 -4.89 -13.57 -18.01
C ASP A 244 -6.27 -13.17 -17.46
N GLU A 245 -6.85 -12.08 -17.96
CA GLU A 245 -8.20 -11.63 -17.58
C GLU A 245 -9.27 -12.71 -17.74
N ALA A 246 -9.12 -13.58 -18.75
CA ALA A 246 -10.04 -14.70 -18.97
C ALA A 246 -10.10 -15.66 -17.75
N GLN A 247 -9.00 -15.83 -17.02
CA GLN A 247 -8.93 -16.67 -15.83
C GLN A 247 -9.63 -16.05 -14.62
N PHE A 248 -9.79 -14.72 -14.63
CA PHE A 248 -10.59 -13.98 -13.64
C PHE A 248 -12.07 -13.85 -14.05
N GLY A 249 -12.49 -14.33 -15.21
CA GLY A 249 -13.86 -14.16 -15.71
C GLY A 249 -14.97 -14.81 -14.85
N SER A 250 -14.62 -15.76 -13.99
CA SER A 250 -15.53 -16.35 -13.00
C SER A 250 -14.77 -17.01 -11.86
N PRO A 251 -15.40 -17.22 -10.68
CA PRO A 251 -14.76 -17.95 -9.58
C PRO A 251 -14.35 -19.37 -10.02
N LYS A 252 -15.14 -20.05 -10.87
CA LYS A 252 -14.81 -21.38 -11.36
C LYS A 252 -13.51 -21.37 -12.17
N LEU A 253 -13.33 -20.40 -13.08
CA LEU A 253 -12.13 -20.28 -13.89
C LEU A 253 -10.89 -19.97 -13.05
N LEU A 254 -10.98 -19.03 -12.10
CA LEU A 254 -9.87 -18.71 -11.23
C LEU A 254 -9.45 -19.93 -10.39
N PHE A 255 -10.39 -20.59 -9.72
CA PHE A 255 -10.08 -21.71 -8.84
C PHE A 255 -9.56 -22.93 -9.60
N GLN A 256 -10.05 -23.18 -10.83
CA GLN A 256 -9.51 -24.22 -11.71
C GLN A 256 -8.10 -23.87 -12.20
N SER A 257 -7.84 -22.60 -12.52
CA SER A 257 -6.50 -22.15 -12.90
C SER A 257 -5.51 -22.33 -11.74
N LEU A 258 -5.91 -21.97 -10.51
CA LEU A 258 -5.09 -22.21 -9.33
C LEU A 258 -4.79 -23.70 -9.11
N ALA A 259 -5.81 -24.57 -9.24
CA ALA A 259 -5.61 -26.00 -9.12
C ALA A 259 -4.64 -26.55 -10.19
N TYR A 260 -4.71 -26.03 -11.41
CA TYR A 260 -3.83 -26.40 -12.51
C TYR A 260 -2.38 -25.92 -12.27
N GLU A 261 -2.19 -24.68 -11.82
CA GLU A 261 -0.85 -24.18 -11.50
C GLU A 261 -0.22 -24.94 -10.31
N ILE A 262 -1.02 -25.32 -9.30
CA ILE A 262 -0.58 -26.18 -8.19
C ILE A 262 -0.21 -27.59 -8.72
N GLU A 263 -1.04 -28.18 -9.59
CA GLU A 263 -0.73 -29.46 -10.25
C GLU A 263 0.65 -29.42 -10.91
N ARG A 264 0.90 -28.38 -11.70
CA ARG A 264 2.17 -28.19 -12.41
C ARG A 264 3.34 -28.02 -11.46
N ALA A 265 3.20 -27.20 -10.44
CA ALA A 265 4.27 -26.88 -9.49
C ALA A 265 4.74 -28.11 -8.71
N PHE A 266 3.82 -28.96 -8.30
CA PHE A 266 4.11 -30.19 -7.53
C PHE A 266 4.20 -31.45 -8.38
N ASN A 267 3.98 -31.35 -9.69
CA ASN A 267 3.90 -32.51 -10.60
C ASN A 267 3.02 -33.64 -10.01
N THR A 268 1.83 -33.26 -9.52
CA THR A 268 0.96 -34.21 -8.83
C THR A 268 0.49 -35.34 -9.76
N PRO A 269 0.38 -36.57 -9.29
CA PRO A 269 -0.17 -37.67 -10.08
C PRO A 269 -1.67 -37.50 -10.32
N VAL A 270 -2.36 -36.79 -9.44
CA VAL A 270 -3.79 -36.46 -9.56
C VAL A 270 -3.93 -35.21 -10.42
N LYS A 271 -4.68 -35.32 -11.51
CA LYS A 271 -4.88 -34.20 -12.43
C LYS A 271 -6.04 -33.32 -11.95
N ALA A 272 -5.79 -32.01 -11.84
CA ALA A 272 -6.78 -31.05 -11.35
C ALA A 272 -8.10 -31.11 -12.13
N ARG A 273 -8.01 -31.21 -13.47
CA ARG A 273 -9.19 -31.30 -14.34
C ARG A 273 -10.03 -32.57 -14.10
N ALA A 274 -9.38 -33.69 -13.83
CA ALA A 274 -10.06 -34.98 -13.60
C ALA A 274 -10.58 -35.07 -12.15
N PHE A 275 -10.00 -34.32 -11.24
CA PHE A 275 -10.38 -34.27 -9.84
C PHE A 275 -11.61 -33.39 -9.56
N TRP A 276 -11.90 -32.46 -10.49
CA TRP A 276 -12.96 -31.48 -10.30
C TRP A 276 -14.34 -32.14 -10.33
N ASP A 277 -15.11 -31.96 -9.25
CA ASP A 277 -16.48 -32.46 -9.11
C ASP A 277 -17.45 -31.29 -9.21
N ASP A 278 -18.35 -31.32 -10.21
CA ASP A 278 -19.32 -30.25 -10.43
C ASP A 278 -20.45 -30.21 -9.36
N PHE A 279 -20.60 -31.26 -8.54
CA PHE A 279 -21.48 -31.23 -7.35
C PHE A 279 -20.90 -30.44 -6.17
N LEU A 280 -19.58 -30.23 -6.17
CA LEU A 280 -18.91 -29.45 -5.14
C LEU A 280 -18.76 -27.99 -5.56
N GLY A 281 -18.84 -27.08 -4.59
CA GLY A 281 -18.48 -25.68 -4.81
C GLY A 281 -17.00 -25.51 -5.14
N VAL A 282 -16.65 -24.40 -5.81
CA VAL A 282 -15.26 -24.12 -6.25
C VAL A 282 -14.25 -24.14 -5.12
N LYS A 283 -14.64 -23.61 -3.94
CA LYS A 283 -13.80 -23.59 -2.73
C LYS A 283 -13.53 -25.00 -2.20
N GLN A 284 -14.55 -25.86 -2.21
CA GLN A 284 -14.44 -27.24 -1.77
C GLN A 284 -13.55 -28.05 -2.71
N ASN A 285 -13.73 -27.88 -4.02
CA ASN A 285 -12.90 -28.54 -5.03
C ASN A 285 -11.41 -28.22 -4.85
N LEU A 286 -11.06 -26.93 -4.82
CA LEU A 286 -9.66 -26.52 -4.67
C LEU A 286 -9.08 -26.97 -3.31
N THR A 287 -9.83 -26.82 -2.23
CA THR A 287 -9.40 -27.24 -0.89
C THR A 287 -9.14 -28.74 -0.82
N HIS A 288 -10.05 -29.53 -1.36
CA HIS A 288 -9.92 -31.00 -1.39
C HIS A 288 -8.78 -31.45 -2.33
N PHE A 289 -8.61 -30.77 -3.46
CA PHE A 289 -7.48 -31.04 -4.36
C PHE A 289 -6.13 -30.82 -3.65
N ILE A 290 -5.97 -29.67 -2.96
CA ILE A 290 -4.72 -29.38 -2.23
C ILE A 290 -4.50 -30.42 -1.13
N GLU A 291 -5.53 -30.78 -0.38
CA GLU A 291 -5.42 -31.76 0.70
C GLU A 291 -4.96 -33.14 0.19
N VAL A 292 -5.61 -33.64 -0.86
CA VAL A 292 -5.36 -35.00 -1.38
C VAL A 292 -4.14 -35.07 -2.29
N ALA A 293 -3.98 -34.10 -3.20
CA ALA A 293 -2.94 -34.12 -4.21
C ALA A 293 -1.60 -33.57 -3.73
N VAL A 294 -1.60 -32.70 -2.72
CA VAL A 294 -0.40 -32.02 -2.22
C VAL A 294 -0.11 -32.41 -0.78
N LEU A 295 -0.92 -31.98 0.17
CA LEU A 295 -0.58 -32.04 1.61
C LEU A 295 -0.49 -33.46 2.15
N SER A 296 -1.36 -34.37 1.72
CA SER A 296 -1.34 -35.77 2.15
C SER A 296 -0.17 -36.60 1.54
N ARG A 297 0.51 -36.01 0.55
CA ARG A 297 1.61 -36.66 -0.19
C ARG A 297 2.95 -35.97 0.01
N ALA A 298 2.94 -34.83 0.69
CA ALA A 298 4.14 -34.05 0.89
C ALA A 298 5.09 -34.72 1.89
N ASP A 299 6.32 -34.97 1.47
CA ASP A 299 7.41 -35.51 2.31
C ASP A 299 8.07 -34.41 3.15
N ALA A 300 7.78 -33.14 2.86
CA ALA A 300 8.27 -31.96 3.55
C ALA A 300 7.17 -30.88 3.65
N PRO A 301 7.28 -29.95 4.61
CA PRO A 301 6.31 -28.84 4.71
C PRO A 301 6.22 -28.04 3.42
N VAL A 302 5.01 -27.62 3.08
CA VAL A 302 4.64 -26.90 1.87
C VAL A 302 4.52 -25.41 2.15
N VAL A 303 5.02 -24.58 1.25
CA VAL A 303 4.89 -23.12 1.33
C VAL A 303 4.21 -22.59 0.07
N PHE A 304 3.11 -21.90 0.24
CA PHE A 304 2.47 -21.13 -0.84
C PHE A 304 2.89 -19.67 -0.72
N LEU A 305 3.49 -19.15 -1.78
CA LEU A 305 3.91 -17.76 -1.93
C LEU A 305 3.04 -17.14 -3.02
N LEU A 306 2.12 -16.26 -2.62
CA LEU A 306 1.14 -15.63 -3.52
C LEU A 306 1.47 -14.15 -3.64
N ASP A 307 1.86 -13.69 -4.84
CA ASP A 307 2.20 -12.30 -5.13
C ASP A 307 1.09 -11.60 -5.91
N GLU A 308 0.96 -10.27 -5.71
CA GLU A 308 0.00 -9.39 -6.42
C GLU A 308 -1.45 -9.89 -6.33
N VAL A 309 -1.85 -10.41 -5.16
CA VAL A 309 -3.18 -11.00 -4.91
C VAL A 309 -4.28 -9.94 -5.00
N ASP A 310 -3.93 -8.66 -4.96
CA ASP A 310 -4.84 -7.53 -5.16
C ASP A 310 -5.56 -7.56 -6.51
N ARG A 311 -5.07 -8.28 -7.52
CA ARG A 311 -5.82 -8.51 -8.75
C ARG A 311 -7.20 -9.17 -8.54
N VAL A 312 -7.38 -9.89 -7.44
CA VAL A 312 -8.67 -10.49 -7.08
C VAL A 312 -9.64 -9.48 -6.48
N PHE A 313 -9.16 -8.33 -5.94
CA PHE A 313 -10.01 -7.36 -5.23
C PHE A 313 -11.09 -6.71 -6.09
N ASP A 314 -10.84 -6.55 -7.38
CA ASP A 314 -11.76 -5.89 -8.31
C ASP A 314 -12.88 -6.84 -8.80
N HIS A 315 -12.85 -8.10 -8.35
CA HIS A 315 -13.82 -9.10 -8.78
C HIS A 315 -14.90 -9.36 -7.72
N PRO A 316 -16.17 -9.59 -8.12
CA PRO A 316 -17.29 -9.75 -7.20
C PRO A 316 -17.17 -10.98 -6.30
N TYR A 317 -16.36 -11.96 -6.66
CA TYR A 317 -16.09 -13.19 -5.90
C TYR A 317 -14.83 -13.12 -5.01
N ARG A 318 -14.26 -11.92 -4.81
CA ARG A 318 -13.09 -11.72 -3.93
C ARG A 318 -13.28 -12.35 -2.54
N ASP A 319 -14.50 -12.22 -1.99
CA ASP A 319 -14.81 -12.76 -0.66
C ASP A 319 -14.74 -14.31 -0.64
N ASP A 320 -15.09 -14.97 -1.73
CA ASP A 320 -14.93 -16.42 -1.88
C ASP A 320 -13.46 -16.84 -1.89
N PHE A 321 -12.62 -16.09 -2.58
CA PHE A 321 -11.19 -16.35 -2.61
C PHE A 321 -10.56 -16.19 -1.21
N PHE A 322 -10.73 -15.03 -0.57
CA PHE A 322 -10.12 -14.78 0.74
C PHE A 322 -10.72 -15.65 1.86
N SER A 323 -12.02 -15.94 1.80
CA SER A 323 -12.61 -16.90 2.75
C SER A 323 -12.03 -18.31 2.59
N THR A 324 -11.62 -18.70 1.37
CA THR A 324 -10.95 -19.98 1.14
C THR A 324 -9.59 -20.03 1.85
N LEU A 325 -8.77 -18.98 1.71
CA LEU A 325 -7.48 -18.88 2.41
C LEU A 325 -7.67 -18.90 3.95
N ARG A 326 -8.73 -18.24 4.44
CA ARG A 326 -9.10 -18.26 5.87
C ARG A 326 -9.52 -19.66 6.33
N VAL A 327 -10.27 -20.39 5.51
CA VAL A 327 -10.63 -21.80 5.81
C VAL A 327 -9.38 -22.66 5.91
N TRP A 328 -8.39 -22.51 5.03
CA TRP A 328 -7.12 -23.26 5.12
C TRP A 328 -6.36 -22.93 6.41
N HIS A 329 -6.34 -21.66 6.81
CA HIS A 329 -5.77 -21.25 8.09
C HIS A 329 -6.47 -21.94 9.28
N ASN A 330 -7.81 -21.90 9.31
CA ASN A 330 -8.60 -22.43 10.42
C ASN A 330 -8.57 -23.96 10.51
N ARG A 331 -8.45 -24.67 9.37
CA ARG A 331 -8.35 -26.13 9.35
C ARG A 331 -7.17 -26.68 10.14
N ARG A 332 -6.12 -25.91 10.33
CA ARG A 332 -4.95 -26.29 11.16
C ARG A 332 -5.34 -26.62 12.59
N ALA A 333 -6.37 -26.00 13.14
CA ALA A 333 -6.84 -26.26 14.48
C ALA A 333 -7.46 -27.66 14.65
N THR A 334 -7.99 -28.25 13.56
CA THR A 334 -8.74 -29.52 13.59
C THR A 334 -8.14 -30.63 12.76
N GLN A 335 -7.26 -30.32 11.81
CA GLN A 335 -6.71 -31.26 10.83
C GLN A 335 -5.20 -31.09 10.71
N ARG A 336 -4.42 -32.05 11.26
CA ARG A 336 -2.95 -31.98 11.32
C ARG A 336 -2.30 -31.83 9.93
N THR A 337 -2.89 -32.40 8.89
CA THR A 337 -2.39 -32.31 7.51
C THR A 337 -2.21 -30.85 7.07
N TRP A 338 -3.10 -29.93 7.53
CA TRP A 338 -3.02 -28.52 7.20
C TRP A 338 -1.90 -27.76 7.94
N ASN A 339 -1.32 -28.31 9.01
CA ASN A 339 -0.14 -27.74 9.64
C ASN A 339 1.10 -27.79 8.75
N ASN A 340 1.08 -28.67 7.73
CA ASN A 340 2.15 -28.73 6.74
C ASN A 340 2.10 -27.56 5.73
N LEU A 341 1.06 -26.72 5.74
CA LEU A 341 0.92 -25.61 4.83
C LEU A 341 1.23 -24.27 5.47
N ASN A 342 2.26 -23.59 4.97
CA ASN A 342 2.52 -22.18 5.22
C ASN A 342 1.98 -21.34 4.06
N LEU A 343 1.33 -20.22 4.38
CA LEU A 343 0.83 -19.24 3.42
C LEU A 343 1.59 -17.93 3.58
N VAL A 344 2.11 -17.39 2.50
CA VAL A 344 2.63 -16.01 2.46
C VAL A 344 1.92 -15.30 1.31
N ILE A 345 1.23 -14.23 1.63
CA ILE A 345 0.36 -13.50 0.72
C ILE A 345 0.86 -12.06 0.62
N ALA A 346 1.21 -11.60 -0.57
CA ALA A 346 1.62 -10.23 -0.81
C ALA A 346 0.57 -9.48 -1.64
N HIS A 347 0.24 -8.28 -1.20
CA HIS A 347 -0.68 -7.39 -1.90
C HIS A 347 -0.37 -5.93 -1.70
N SER A 348 -0.81 -5.09 -2.65
CA SER A 348 -0.57 -3.65 -2.70
C SER A 348 -1.72 -2.81 -2.19
N SER A 349 -2.89 -3.41 -1.86
CA SER A 349 -4.07 -2.67 -1.45
C SER A 349 -4.10 -2.38 0.05
N ASP A 350 -4.87 -1.36 0.42
CA ASP A 350 -5.06 -0.96 1.82
C ASP A 350 -6.19 -1.74 2.52
N THR A 351 -6.83 -2.69 1.85
CA THR A 351 -7.88 -3.53 2.42
C THR A 351 -7.32 -4.53 3.43
N ASN A 352 -7.94 -4.61 4.60
CA ASN A 352 -7.65 -5.66 5.57
C ASN A 352 -8.26 -6.97 5.08
N LEU A 353 -7.43 -7.98 4.89
CA LEU A 353 -7.83 -9.32 4.45
C LEU A 353 -8.41 -10.21 5.56
N TRP A 354 -8.27 -9.79 6.82
CA TRP A 354 -8.60 -10.59 8.02
C TRP A 354 -9.44 -9.81 9.02
#